data_8fa1f8af740a396cafafd400f079a48b
#
_entry.id   8fa1f8af740a396cafafd400f079a48b
#
_cell.length_a   1.000
_cell.length_b   1.000
_cell.length_c   1.000
_cell.angle_alpha   90.00
_cell.angle_beta   90.00
_cell.angle_gamma   90.00
#
_symmetry.space_group_name_H-M   'P 1'
#
loop_
_entity.id
_entity.type
_entity.pdbx_description
1 polymer ?
#
loop_
_entity_poly.entity_id
_entity_poly.type
_entity_poly.pdbx_seq_one_letter_code
_entity_poly.pdbx_strand_id
1 'polypeptide(L)'
;MYVHFDGYPDSKLPLLLAAYQHRFAGDVEAMARHLIDEVHHGWEELGTDLLDGAPAGLRRSLTGGEEYPSRQLTNVYNTDGTPAERELITQDGTEDLEWAYVLHESGIEVIGLLAYDRGPVVGWDTDPRSRIVADPGAWNPDSPAPVVPPRTAPRLSATAPASAPALAPRKAARR
;
A
#
# COMPACT_ATOMS: atom_id res chain seq x y z
N MET A 1 -3.08 3.08 11.44
CA MET A 1 -3.08 4.46 10.88
C MET A 1 -4.48 5.03 11.00
N TYR A 2 -4.63 6.26 11.48
CA TYR A 2 -5.90 6.99 11.51
C TYR A 2 -5.97 8.00 10.36
N VAL A 3 -7.11 8.05 9.67
CA VAL A 3 -7.43 9.04 8.63
C VAL A 3 -8.78 9.65 8.97
N HIS A 4 -8.83 10.97 9.15
CA HIS A 4 -10.02 11.68 9.63
C HIS A 4 -11.10 11.80 8.55
N PHE A 5 -10.70 12.18 7.31
CA PHE A 5 -11.62 12.33 6.20
C PHE A 5 -11.47 11.19 5.19
N ASP A 6 -12.62 10.75 4.67
CA ASP A 6 -12.71 9.81 3.55
C ASP A 6 -11.86 8.55 3.75
N GLY A 7 -12.08 7.85 4.86
CA GLY A 7 -11.41 6.60 5.19
C GLY A 7 -11.90 5.37 4.42
N TYR A 8 -12.81 5.52 3.46
CA TYR A 8 -13.46 4.42 2.76
C TYR A 8 -12.51 3.64 1.82
N PRO A 9 -12.67 2.30 1.74
CA PRO A 9 -11.78 1.45 0.94
C PRO A 9 -11.76 1.77 -0.54
N ASP A 10 -12.87 2.21 -1.13
CA ASP A 10 -12.97 2.55 -2.54
C ASP A 10 -12.08 3.72 -2.95
N SER A 11 -11.77 4.62 -2.00
CA SER A 11 -10.85 5.74 -2.21
C SER A 11 -9.43 5.43 -1.71
N LYS A 12 -9.29 4.85 -0.52
CA LYS A 12 -7.97 4.68 0.12
C LYS A 12 -7.21 3.47 -0.36
N LEU A 13 -7.87 2.36 -0.66
CA LEU A 13 -7.17 1.16 -1.10
C LEU A 13 -6.46 1.34 -2.46
N PRO A 14 -7.08 1.95 -3.50
CA PRO A 14 -6.38 2.27 -4.75
C PRO A 14 -5.16 3.15 -4.52
N LEU A 15 -5.28 4.16 -3.67
CA LEU A 15 -4.23 5.10 -3.33
C LEU A 15 -3.05 4.39 -2.63
N LEU A 16 -3.34 3.56 -1.62
CA LEU A 16 -2.34 2.83 -0.86
C LEU A 16 -1.61 1.77 -1.70
N LEU A 17 -2.33 1.05 -2.58
CA LEU A 17 -1.72 0.12 -3.53
C LEU A 17 -0.78 0.83 -4.50
N ALA A 18 -1.21 1.96 -5.06
CA ALA A 18 -0.38 2.76 -5.96
C ALA A 18 0.84 3.35 -5.23
N ALA A 19 0.67 3.82 -3.99
CA ALA A 19 1.77 4.30 -3.15
C ALA A 19 2.83 3.22 -2.95
N TYR A 20 2.42 2.01 -2.54
CA TYR A 20 3.33 0.89 -2.37
C TYR A 20 4.10 0.57 -3.66
N GLN A 21 3.38 0.45 -4.79
CA GLN A 21 3.96 0.05 -6.07
C GLN A 21 4.93 1.08 -6.65
N HIS A 22 4.70 2.38 -6.42
CA HIS A 22 5.41 3.46 -7.10
C HIS A 22 6.24 4.33 -6.15
N ARG A 23 5.64 4.94 -5.14
CA ARG A 23 6.36 5.83 -4.22
C ARG A 23 7.33 5.08 -3.33
N PHE A 24 6.90 3.94 -2.78
CA PHE A 24 7.71 3.13 -1.87
C PHE A 24 8.44 1.97 -2.58
N ALA A 25 8.29 1.84 -3.91
CA ALA A 25 8.99 0.84 -4.74
C ALA A 25 8.91 -0.61 -4.20
N GLY A 26 7.79 -0.97 -3.56
CA GLY A 26 7.57 -2.29 -3.00
C GLY A 26 8.08 -2.48 -1.57
N ASP A 27 8.51 -1.43 -0.91
CA ASP A 27 9.00 -1.46 0.48
C ASP A 27 7.86 -1.16 1.46
N VAL A 28 7.30 -2.21 2.07
CA VAL A 28 6.20 -2.09 3.04
C VAL A 28 6.66 -1.45 4.35
N GLU A 29 7.92 -1.64 4.75
CA GLU A 29 8.46 -1.04 5.98
C GLU A 29 8.63 0.48 5.82
N ALA A 30 9.14 0.93 4.66
CA ALA A 30 9.23 2.35 4.36
C ALA A 30 7.83 2.99 4.30
N MET A 31 6.85 2.29 3.72
CA MET A 31 5.47 2.74 3.70
C MET A 31 4.86 2.83 5.10
N ALA A 32 5.04 1.81 5.94
CA ALA A 32 4.55 1.79 7.32
C ALA A 32 5.19 2.91 8.15
N ARG A 33 6.51 3.10 8.03
CA ARG A 33 7.22 4.20 8.70
C ARG A 33 6.63 5.55 8.34
N HIS A 34 6.43 5.82 7.06
CA HIS A 34 5.88 7.09 6.59
C HIS A 34 4.43 7.32 7.03
N LEU A 35 3.59 6.29 6.92
CA LEU A 35 2.15 6.43 7.16
C LEU A 35 1.76 6.26 8.64
N ILE A 36 2.58 5.62 9.46
CA ILE A 36 2.23 5.22 10.82
C ILE A 36 3.24 5.76 11.83
N ASP A 37 4.54 5.42 11.68
CA ASP A 37 5.52 5.67 12.74
C ASP A 37 5.92 7.15 12.86
N GLU A 38 6.02 7.85 11.72
CA GLU A 38 6.39 9.27 11.64
C GLU A 38 5.20 10.21 11.88
N VAL A 39 3.99 9.69 12.07
CA VAL A 39 2.77 10.45 12.26
C VAL A 39 2.34 10.41 13.72
N HIS A 40 2.13 11.57 14.33
CA HIS A 40 1.84 11.64 15.77
C HIS A 40 0.39 11.28 16.09
N HIS A 41 -0.57 11.95 15.46
CA HIS A 41 -2.00 11.74 15.75
C HIS A 41 -2.77 11.07 14.61
N GLY A 42 -2.21 11.02 13.41
CA GLY A 42 -2.86 10.51 12.21
C GLY A 42 -2.89 11.52 11.06
N TRP A 43 -3.69 11.21 10.09
CA TRP A 43 -3.85 12.03 8.88
C TRP A 43 -5.21 12.71 8.88
N GLU A 44 -5.24 13.99 8.59
CA GLU A 44 -6.46 14.69 8.23
C GLU A 44 -6.96 14.13 6.90
N GLU A 45 -6.05 14.01 5.94
CA GLU A 45 -6.31 13.50 4.60
C GLU A 45 -5.05 12.88 3.99
N LEU A 46 -5.20 11.77 3.26
CA LEU A 46 -4.15 11.21 2.42
C LEU A 46 -4.28 11.77 1.00
N GLY A 47 -3.22 12.40 0.53
CA GLY A 47 -3.22 13.15 -0.72
C GLY A 47 -2.53 12.48 -1.89
N THR A 48 -2.49 13.21 -3.01
CA THR A 48 -1.94 12.75 -4.29
C THR A 48 -0.42 12.68 -4.31
N ASP A 49 0.26 13.21 -3.30
CA ASP A 49 1.70 13.01 -3.09
C ASP A 49 2.06 11.53 -2.86
N LEU A 50 1.12 10.72 -2.37
CA LEU A 50 1.28 9.26 -2.30
C LEU A 50 1.40 8.59 -3.67
N LEU A 51 1.02 9.29 -4.75
CA LEU A 51 1.16 8.82 -6.13
C LEU A 51 2.48 9.26 -6.80
N ASP A 52 3.46 9.76 -6.03
CA ASP A 52 4.75 10.12 -6.57
C ASP A 52 5.43 8.91 -7.21
N GLY A 53 5.97 9.10 -8.42
CA GLY A 53 6.53 8.02 -9.23
C GLY A 53 5.50 7.19 -10.01
N ALA A 54 4.19 7.34 -9.75
CA ALA A 54 3.17 6.65 -10.51
C ALA A 54 3.04 7.20 -11.95
N PRO A 55 2.74 6.33 -12.95
CA PRO A 55 2.47 6.77 -14.31
C PRO A 55 1.34 7.82 -14.37
N ALA A 56 1.49 8.85 -15.21
CA ALA A 56 0.53 9.94 -15.31
C ALA A 56 -0.92 9.46 -15.60
N GLY A 57 -1.07 8.38 -16.39
CA GLY A 57 -2.37 7.78 -16.66
C GLY A 57 -3.03 7.17 -15.42
N LEU A 58 -2.24 6.50 -14.56
CA LEU A 58 -2.72 5.95 -13.30
C LEU A 58 -3.09 7.09 -12.34
N ARG A 59 -2.19 8.05 -12.16
CA ARG A 59 -2.45 9.24 -11.31
C ARG A 59 -3.77 9.91 -11.70
N ARG A 60 -3.95 10.23 -12.98
CA ARG A 60 -5.20 10.85 -13.47
C ARG A 60 -6.43 9.99 -13.23
N SER A 61 -6.34 8.66 -13.38
CA SER A 61 -7.48 7.78 -13.17
C SER A 61 -7.92 7.70 -11.71
N LEU A 62 -6.99 7.83 -10.77
CA LEU A 62 -7.28 7.78 -9.33
C LEU A 62 -7.72 9.13 -8.75
N THR A 63 -7.28 10.25 -9.36
CA THR A 63 -7.52 11.60 -8.80
C THR A 63 -8.49 12.45 -9.63
N GLY A 64 -8.92 11.95 -10.79
CA GLY A 64 -9.66 12.80 -11.73
C GLY A 64 -8.81 13.93 -12.35
N GLY A 65 -7.52 14.00 -12.02
CA GLY A 65 -6.59 15.06 -12.41
C GLY A 65 -6.44 16.16 -11.36
N GLU A 66 -7.08 16.03 -10.22
CA GLU A 66 -6.87 16.91 -9.07
C GLU A 66 -5.56 16.58 -8.35
N GLU A 67 -4.95 17.60 -7.74
CA GLU A 67 -3.74 17.46 -6.95
C GLU A 67 -3.90 18.16 -5.60
N TYR A 68 -3.67 17.43 -4.54
CA TYR A 68 -3.69 17.92 -3.17
C TYR A 68 -2.70 17.12 -2.31
N PRO A 69 -1.95 17.78 -1.40
CA PRO A 69 -0.99 17.09 -0.55
C PRO A 69 -1.68 16.35 0.58
N SER A 70 -1.04 15.29 1.06
CA SER A 70 -1.40 14.68 2.34
C SER A 70 -1.26 15.69 3.48
N ARG A 71 -2.17 15.64 4.43
CA ARG A 71 -2.17 16.53 5.60
C ARG A 71 -2.24 15.71 6.88
N GLN A 72 -1.30 15.95 7.78
CA GLN A 72 -1.33 15.35 9.11
C GLN A 72 -2.26 16.12 10.03
N LEU A 73 -2.92 15.40 10.94
CA LEU A 73 -3.63 16.00 12.06
C LEU A 73 -2.62 16.71 12.97
N THR A 74 -2.83 18.00 13.14
CA THR A 74 -2.05 18.83 14.04
C THR A 74 -2.98 19.45 15.07
N ASN A 75 -2.44 19.81 16.24
CA ASN A 75 -3.18 20.50 17.30
C ASN A 75 -4.41 19.70 17.80
N VAL A 76 -4.22 18.43 18.05
CA VAL A 76 -5.24 17.60 18.72
C VAL A 76 -5.18 17.87 20.21
N TYR A 77 -6.32 18.25 20.80
CA TYR A 77 -6.44 18.60 22.21
C TYR A 77 -7.51 17.74 22.89
N ASN A 78 -7.26 17.42 24.14
CA ASN A 78 -8.24 16.82 25.02
C ASN A 78 -9.39 17.81 25.33
N THR A 79 -10.48 17.33 25.89
CA THR A 79 -11.65 18.15 26.25
C THR A 79 -11.32 19.23 27.31
N ASP A 80 -10.25 19.04 28.08
CA ASP A 80 -9.74 20.00 29.08
C ASP A 80 -8.80 21.06 28.46
N GLY A 81 -8.53 21.00 27.14
CA GLY A 81 -7.65 21.92 26.43
C GLY A 81 -6.16 21.57 26.52
N THR A 82 -5.78 20.45 27.11
CA THR A 82 -4.40 19.97 27.07
C THR A 82 -4.09 19.30 25.73
N PRO A 83 -2.84 19.34 25.20
CA PRO A 83 -2.47 18.58 24.03
C PRO A 83 -2.74 17.08 24.24
N ALA A 84 -3.35 16.44 23.26
CA ALA A 84 -3.58 15.00 23.29
C ALA A 84 -2.25 14.25 23.17
N GLU A 85 -2.11 13.16 23.92
CA GLU A 85 -1.01 12.24 23.73
C GLU A 85 -1.28 11.29 22.56
N ARG A 86 -0.22 10.69 22.03
CA ARG A 86 -0.33 9.69 20.97
C ARG A 86 -1.00 8.44 21.54
N GLU A 87 -2.12 8.07 20.96
CA GLU A 87 -2.82 6.84 21.32
C GLU A 87 -2.55 5.72 20.30
N LEU A 88 -2.44 4.50 20.82
CA LEU A 88 -2.44 3.32 19.97
C LEU A 88 -3.89 2.94 19.67
N ILE A 89 -4.19 2.74 18.41
CA ILE A 89 -5.48 2.19 18.00
C ILE A 89 -5.50 0.72 18.38
N THR A 90 -6.34 0.39 19.36
CA THR A 90 -6.58 -0.97 19.81
C THR A 90 -7.98 -1.41 19.40
N GLN A 91 -8.27 -2.72 19.50
CA GLN A 91 -9.60 -3.23 19.18
C GLN A 91 -10.69 -2.59 20.05
N ASP A 92 -10.39 -2.30 21.32
CA ASP A 92 -11.33 -1.69 22.27
C ASP A 92 -11.47 -0.17 22.07
N GLY A 93 -10.55 0.47 21.34
CA GLY A 93 -10.52 1.91 21.08
C GLY A 93 -10.94 2.28 19.64
N THR A 94 -11.78 1.46 18.99
CA THR A 94 -12.21 1.68 17.61
C THR A 94 -13.69 2.04 17.46
N GLU A 95 -14.38 2.39 18.55
CA GLU A 95 -15.84 2.56 18.59
C GLU A 95 -16.38 3.56 17.55
N ASP A 96 -15.59 4.56 17.19
CA ASP A 96 -15.95 5.59 16.22
C ASP A 96 -15.30 5.39 14.83
N LEU A 97 -14.60 4.29 14.60
CA LEU A 97 -13.91 4.01 13.35
C LEU A 97 -14.69 2.98 12.53
N GLU A 98 -14.87 3.27 11.24
CA GLU A 98 -15.58 2.38 10.32
C GLU A 98 -14.63 1.36 9.66
N TRP A 99 -13.40 1.77 9.37
CA TRP A 99 -12.45 0.97 8.61
C TRP A 99 -11.06 0.97 9.23
N ALA A 100 -10.38 -0.17 9.11
CA ALA A 100 -8.96 -0.29 9.42
C ALA A 100 -8.19 -0.94 8.26
N TYR A 101 -6.93 -0.53 8.09
CA TYR A 101 -6.01 -1.06 7.10
C TYR A 101 -4.79 -1.61 7.80
N VAL A 102 -4.53 -2.90 7.60
CA VAL A 102 -3.34 -3.56 8.16
C VAL A 102 -2.38 -3.87 7.02
N LEU A 103 -1.16 -3.37 7.14
CA LEU A 103 -0.09 -3.61 6.17
C LEU A 103 0.61 -4.92 6.51
N HIS A 104 0.53 -5.89 5.61
CA HIS A 104 1.21 -7.17 5.70
C HIS A 104 2.32 -7.23 4.64
N GLU A 105 3.27 -8.13 4.79
CA GLU A 105 4.26 -8.41 3.73
C GLU A 105 3.60 -8.82 2.39
N SER A 106 2.45 -9.48 2.45
CA SER A 106 1.74 -10.00 1.27
C SER A 106 0.71 -9.05 0.67
N GLY A 107 0.29 -8.00 1.38
CA GLY A 107 -0.77 -7.09 0.92
C GLY A 107 -1.38 -6.23 2.02
N ILE A 108 -2.49 -5.59 1.71
CA ILE A 108 -3.29 -4.79 2.65
C ILE A 108 -4.52 -5.59 3.06
N GLU A 109 -4.72 -5.78 4.36
CA GLU A 109 -5.97 -6.27 4.91
C GLU A 109 -6.89 -5.08 5.20
N VAL A 110 -8.11 -5.14 4.70
CA VAL A 110 -9.16 -4.15 4.99
C VAL A 110 -10.13 -4.76 5.99
N ILE A 111 -10.37 -4.08 7.10
CA ILE A 111 -11.23 -4.54 8.19
C ILE A 111 -12.39 -3.57 8.33
N GLY A 112 -13.62 -4.07 8.25
CA GLY A 112 -14.83 -3.33 8.61
C GLY A 112 -15.03 -3.40 10.12
N LEU A 113 -14.76 -2.31 10.83
CA LEU A 113 -14.77 -2.31 12.30
C LEU A 113 -16.19 -2.36 12.88
N LEU A 114 -17.19 -1.88 12.17
CA LEU A 114 -18.58 -1.93 12.62
C LEU A 114 -19.13 -3.37 12.72
N ALA A 115 -18.60 -4.29 11.92
CA ALA A 115 -18.98 -5.70 11.93
C ALA A 115 -17.99 -6.58 12.68
N TYR A 116 -16.84 -6.04 13.11
CA TYR A 116 -15.71 -6.76 13.72
C TYR A 116 -15.18 -7.93 12.87
N ASP A 117 -15.41 -7.89 11.57
CA ASP A 117 -15.00 -8.93 10.67
C ASP A 117 -13.67 -8.60 9.98
N ARG A 118 -12.76 -9.58 9.97
CA ARG A 118 -11.51 -9.48 9.21
C ARG A 118 -11.83 -9.47 7.73
N GLY A 119 -11.35 -8.45 7.06
CA GLY A 119 -11.53 -8.31 5.63
C GLY A 119 -10.55 -9.16 4.81
N PRO A 120 -10.69 -9.14 3.49
CA PRO A 120 -9.75 -9.78 2.60
C PRO A 120 -8.38 -9.08 2.64
N VAL A 121 -7.31 -9.85 2.44
CA VAL A 121 -5.98 -9.31 2.16
C VAL A 121 -5.86 -9.10 0.66
N VAL A 122 -5.70 -7.85 0.23
CA VAL A 122 -5.48 -7.49 -1.17
C VAL A 122 -3.99 -7.49 -1.45
N GLY A 123 -3.54 -8.33 -2.39
CA GLY A 123 -2.13 -8.45 -2.74
C GLY A 123 -1.54 -7.15 -3.28
N TRP A 124 -0.28 -6.88 -2.96
CA TRP A 124 0.43 -5.68 -3.37
C TRP A 124 0.58 -5.49 -4.88
N ASP A 125 0.48 -6.56 -5.67
CA ASP A 125 0.53 -6.57 -7.13
C ASP A 125 -0.82 -6.33 -7.80
N THR A 126 -1.89 -6.10 -7.02
CA THR A 126 -3.22 -5.79 -7.52
C THR A 126 -3.20 -4.44 -8.26
N ASP A 127 -3.80 -4.40 -9.46
CA ASP A 127 -3.97 -3.12 -10.18
C ASP A 127 -4.86 -2.18 -9.35
N PRO A 128 -4.38 -1.00 -8.96
CA PRO A 128 -5.17 -0.02 -8.19
C PRO A 128 -6.50 0.38 -8.85
N ARG A 129 -6.62 0.19 -10.18
CA ARG A 129 -7.85 0.48 -10.95
C ARG A 129 -8.79 -0.71 -11.06
N SER A 130 -8.45 -1.84 -10.44
CA SER A 130 -9.28 -3.05 -10.54
C SER A 130 -10.65 -2.82 -9.89
N ARG A 131 -11.68 -3.46 -10.46
CA ARG A 131 -13.04 -3.37 -9.93
C ARG A 131 -13.15 -3.85 -8.47
N ILE A 132 -12.34 -4.83 -8.08
CA ILE A 132 -12.29 -5.34 -6.70
C ILE A 132 -11.88 -4.22 -5.73
N VAL A 133 -11.02 -3.31 -6.17
CA VAL A 133 -10.53 -2.20 -5.35
C VAL A 133 -11.56 -1.09 -5.24
N ALA A 134 -12.33 -0.85 -6.32
CA ALA A 134 -13.28 0.26 -6.42
C ALA A 134 -14.73 -0.11 -6.06
N ASP A 135 -15.03 -1.38 -5.78
CA ASP A 135 -16.39 -1.83 -5.49
C ASP A 135 -16.65 -1.91 -3.97
N PRO A 136 -17.44 -0.98 -3.39
CA PRO A 136 -17.79 -1.03 -1.98
C PRO A 136 -18.43 -2.34 -1.54
N GLY A 137 -19.14 -3.02 -2.44
CA GLY A 137 -19.73 -4.34 -2.20
C GLY A 137 -18.70 -5.46 -2.03
N ALA A 138 -17.49 -5.28 -2.56
CA ALA A 138 -16.40 -6.25 -2.38
C ALA A 138 -15.87 -6.29 -0.94
N TRP A 139 -16.14 -5.24 -0.16
CA TRP A 139 -15.68 -5.08 1.21
C TRP A 139 -16.79 -5.36 2.24
N ASN A 140 -17.97 -5.76 1.76
CA ASN A 140 -19.02 -6.21 2.66
C ASN A 140 -18.52 -7.47 3.39
N PRO A 141 -18.54 -7.51 4.74
CA PRO A 141 -18.10 -8.66 5.53
C PRO A 141 -18.89 -9.95 5.18
N ASP A 142 -20.12 -9.82 4.69
CA ASP A 142 -20.95 -10.92 4.22
C ASP A 142 -20.59 -11.41 2.80
N SER A 143 -19.70 -10.74 2.11
CA SER A 143 -19.26 -11.16 0.77
C SER A 143 -18.12 -12.17 0.87
N PRO A 144 -18.12 -13.25 0.08
CA PRO A 144 -17.00 -14.18 0.05
C PRO A 144 -15.72 -13.42 -0.36
N ALA A 145 -14.64 -13.63 0.40
CA ALA A 145 -13.35 -13.03 0.13
C ALA A 145 -12.97 -13.18 -1.36
N PRO A 146 -12.50 -12.11 -2.02
CA PRO A 146 -12.08 -12.20 -3.40
C PRO A 146 -10.95 -13.25 -3.50
N VAL A 147 -11.14 -14.23 -4.39
CA VAL A 147 -10.13 -15.26 -4.65
C VAL A 147 -8.96 -14.58 -5.35
N VAL A 148 -7.92 -14.29 -4.60
CA VAL A 148 -6.65 -13.83 -5.17
C VAL A 148 -6.03 -15.03 -5.90
N PRO A 149 -5.83 -14.98 -7.23
CA PRO A 149 -5.18 -16.08 -7.93
C PRO A 149 -3.77 -16.30 -7.36
N PRO A 150 -3.33 -17.56 -7.19
CA PRO A 150 -2.02 -17.85 -6.66
C PRO A 150 -0.96 -17.14 -7.51
N ARG A 151 -0.07 -16.41 -6.85
CA ARG A 151 1.04 -15.69 -7.46
C ARG A 151 1.86 -16.67 -8.29
N THR A 152 1.88 -16.52 -9.61
CA THR A 152 2.78 -17.27 -10.47
C THR A 152 4.20 -16.83 -10.12
N ALA A 153 4.97 -17.70 -9.48
CA ALA A 153 6.35 -17.41 -9.14
C ALA A 153 7.10 -16.90 -10.39
N PRO A 154 7.89 -15.83 -10.29
CA PRO A 154 8.67 -15.36 -11.42
C PRO A 154 9.54 -16.50 -11.91
N ARG A 155 9.35 -16.87 -13.19
CA ARG A 155 10.15 -17.88 -13.87
C ARG A 155 11.59 -17.34 -13.90
N LEU A 156 12.44 -17.87 -13.03
CA LEU A 156 13.88 -17.60 -13.09
C LEU A 156 14.35 -17.93 -14.51
N SER A 157 14.64 -16.91 -15.30
CA SER A 157 15.28 -17.10 -16.60
C SER A 157 16.60 -17.80 -16.34
N ALA A 158 16.68 -19.05 -16.79
CA ALA A 158 17.93 -19.80 -16.73
C ALA A 158 18.97 -18.98 -17.49
N THR A 159 19.94 -18.44 -16.75
CA THR A 159 21.13 -17.80 -17.33
C THR A 159 21.83 -18.82 -18.17
N ALA A 160 21.93 -18.62 -19.48
CA ALA A 160 22.66 -19.45 -20.37
C ALA A 160 24.13 -19.54 -19.87
N PRO A 161 24.76 -20.74 -19.89
CA PRO A 161 26.16 -20.87 -19.47
C PRO A 161 27.05 -20.03 -20.39
N ALA A 162 27.86 -19.17 -19.77
CA ALA A 162 28.85 -18.38 -20.48
C ALA A 162 29.79 -19.31 -21.26
N SER A 163 29.86 -19.13 -22.58
CA SER A 163 30.79 -19.80 -23.45
C SER A 163 32.22 -19.52 -22.98
N ALA A 164 32.97 -20.58 -22.70
CA ALA A 164 34.41 -20.49 -22.34
C ALA A 164 35.19 -19.83 -23.48
N PRO A 165 36.16 -18.95 -23.19
CA PRO A 165 37.03 -18.37 -24.23
C PRO A 165 37.92 -19.44 -24.87
N ALA A 166 37.90 -19.49 -26.20
CA ALA A 166 38.74 -20.33 -26.99
C ALA A 166 40.25 -20.00 -26.76
N LEU A 167 41.02 -21.00 -26.36
CA LEU A 167 42.48 -20.92 -26.23
C LEU A 167 43.09 -20.67 -27.60
N ALA A 168 43.80 -19.54 -27.75
CA ALA A 168 44.60 -19.23 -28.95
C ALA A 168 45.80 -20.20 -29.09
N PRO A 169 46.16 -20.66 -30.30
CA PRO A 169 47.28 -21.56 -30.51
C PRO A 169 48.63 -20.84 -30.29
N ARG A 170 49.46 -21.44 -29.44
CA ARG A 170 50.86 -21.03 -29.22
C ARG A 170 51.68 -21.19 -30.52
N LYS A 171 52.22 -20.10 -31.02
CA LYS A 171 53.25 -20.11 -32.06
C LYS A 171 54.55 -20.74 -31.54
N ALA A 172 54.93 -21.89 -32.12
CA ALA A 172 56.21 -22.48 -31.89
C ALA A 172 57.36 -21.66 -32.53
N ALA A 173 58.31 -21.24 -31.73
CA ALA A 173 59.58 -20.65 -32.25
C ALA A 173 60.44 -21.74 -32.85
N ARG A 174 60.77 -21.55 -34.09
CA ARG A 174 61.91 -22.35 -34.73
C ARG A 174 63.18 -21.56 -34.54
N ARG A 175 64.21 -22.27 -34.12
CA ARG A 175 65.63 -21.92 -34.29
C ARG A 175 66.04 -22.09 -35.75
#